data_6055a7db44eaabc937749389fc439f4e
#
_entry.id   6055a7db44eaabc937749389fc439f4e
#
_cell.length_a   1.000
_cell.length_b   1.000
_cell.length_c   1.000
_cell.angle_alpha   90.00
_cell.angle_beta   90.00
_cell.angle_gamma   90.00
#
_symmetry.space_group_name_H-M   'P 1'
#
loop_
_entity.id
_entity.type
_entity.pdbx_description
1 polymer ?
#
loop_
_entity_poly.entity_id
_entity_poly.type
_entity_poly.pdbx_seq_one_letter_code
_entity_poly.pdbx_strand_id
1 'polypeptide(L)'
;MTEDEAAVAALTEEARILFAGRIEFLKSAPALKFLPDPDVPEIAFAGRSNVGKSSLLNALTGRKSIARASVTPGRTQELNFFEVGEPTRLRLVDMPGYGFAKAPIKVAENWRRLVRDFLRGRVVLKRTLLLIDARHGMKPVDDEMMKMLDEAAVGYRVVLTKADKIKAEELAEVLARTQADARKHIAAHPQVLATSAETKLGIAELRAAVLADAGI
;
A
#
# COMPACT_ATOMS: atom_id res chain seq x y z
N MET A 1 -25.92 -18.00 -6.66
CA MET A 1 -24.81 -17.41 -5.89
C MET A 1 -24.17 -18.56 -5.13
N THR A 2 -22.91 -18.83 -5.42
CA THR A 2 -22.13 -19.84 -4.71
C THR A 2 -21.76 -19.34 -3.31
N GLU A 3 -21.36 -20.26 -2.40
CA GLU A 3 -20.88 -19.88 -1.06
C GLU A 3 -19.70 -18.90 -1.13
N ASP A 4 -18.80 -19.11 -2.08
CA ASP A 4 -17.64 -18.21 -2.32
C ASP A 4 -18.09 -16.81 -2.77
N GLU A 5 -19.05 -16.72 -3.68
CA GLU A 5 -19.61 -15.41 -4.11
C GLU A 5 -20.27 -14.67 -2.96
N ALA A 6 -21.00 -15.39 -2.09
CA ALA A 6 -21.64 -14.80 -0.91
C ALA A 6 -20.59 -14.30 0.09
N ALA A 7 -19.52 -15.06 0.33
CA ALA A 7 -18.42 -14.65 1.21
C ALA A 7 -17.69 -13.41 0.70
N VAL A 8 -17.39 -13.35 -0.60
CA VAL A 8 -16.77 -12.17 -1.23
C VAL A 8 -17.67 -10.94 -1.14
N ALA A 9 -18.99 -11.10 -1.35
CA ALA A 9 -19.95 -10.01 -1.23
C ALA A 9 -20.05 -9.49 0.22
N ALA A 10 -20.06 -10.39 1.21
CA ALA A 10 -20.09 -10.02 2.62
C ALA A 10 -18.83 -9.25 3.03
N LEU A 11 -17.64 -9.73 2.65
CA LEU A 11 -16.38 -9.07 2.91
C LEU A 11 -16.31 -7.68 2.25
N THR A 12 -16.83 -7.56 1.03
CA THR A 12 -16.87 -6.29 0.30
C THR A 12 -17.75 -5.27 1.01
N GLU A 13 -18.91 -5.71 1.51
CA GLU A 13 -19.82 -4.83 2.25
C GLU A 13 -19.25 -4.45 3.63
N GLU A 14 -18.64 -5.39 4.35
CA GLU A 14 -17.95 -5.08 5.61
C GLU A 14 -16.83 -4.06 5.39
N ALA A 15 -16.02 -4.25 4.35
CA ALA A 15 -14.99 -3.30 3.96
C ALA A 15 -15.57 -1.92 3.62
N ARG A 16 -16.69 -1.88 2.90
CA ARG A 16 -17.37 -0.62 2.57
C ARG A 16 -17.80 0.13 3.83
N ILE A 17 -18.38 -0.58 4.80
CA ILE A 17 -18.82 0.00 6.08
C ILE A 17 -17.63 0.52 6.88
N LEU A 18 -16.58 -0.29 7.04
CA LEU A 18 -15.40 0.10 7.80
C LEU A 18 -14.73 1.34 7.22
N PHE A 19 -14.54 1.38 5.91
CA PHE A 19 -13.90 2.53 5.24
C PHE A 19 -14.81 3.76 5.09
N ALA A 20 -16.12 3.62 5.29
CA ALA A 20 -17.05 4.75 5.41
C ALA A 20 -17.04 5.37 6.82
N GLY A 21 -16.59 4.62 7.82
CA GLY A 21 -16.54 5.02 9.22
C GLY A 21 -15.44 6.01 9.54
N ARG A 22 -15.04 6.06 10.82
CA ARG A 22 -13.98 6.96 11.31
C ARG A 22 -12.63 6.51 10.76
N ILE A 23 -11.90 7.45 10.16
CA ILE A 23 -10.52 7.27 9.74
C ILE A 23 -9.77 8.55 10.04
N GLU A 24 -8.71 8.46 10.85
CA GLU A 24 -7.97 9.61 11.33
C GLU A 24 -6.46 9.40 11.27
N PHE A 25 -5.74 10.50 11.09
CA PHE A 25 -4.29 10.51 11.23
C PHE A 25 -3.93 10.34 12.71
N LEU A 26 -3.12 9.33 13.02
CA LEU A 26 -2.65 9.08 14.38
C LEU A 26 -1.36 9.85 14.67
N LYS A 27 -0.30 9.56 13.93
CA LYS A 27 1.03 10.16 14.12
C LYS A 27 1.99 9.87 12.98
N SER A 28 3.09 10.62 12.95
CA SER A 28 4.28 10.30 12.15
C SER A 28 5.37 9.71 13.03
N ALA A 29 6.09 8.73 12.50
CA ALA A 29 7.22 8.07 13.17
C ALA A 29 8.50 8.21 12.33
N PRO A 30 9.41 9.13 12.70
CA PRO A 30 10.70 9.30 12.03
C PRO A 30 11.73 8.23 12.42
N ALA A 31 11.45 7.43 13.44
CA ALA A 31 12.27 6.32 13.91
C ALA A 31 11.42 5.29 14.66
N LEU A 32 11.92 4.06 14.81
CA LEU A 32 11.18 2.94 15.40
C LEU A 32 10.64 3.22 16.82
N LYS A 33 11.36 3.99 17.62
CA LYS A 33 10.93 4.35 18.98
C LYS A 33 9.67 5.23 19.05
N PHE A 34 9.23 5.76 17.90
CA PHE A 34 8.01 6.58 17.80
C PHE A 34 6.83 5.81 17.20
N LEU A 35 7.00 4.53 16.89
CA LEU A 35 5.91 3.69 16.41
C LEU A 35 4.78 3.64 17.46
N PRO A 36 3.51 3.56 17.03
CA PRO A 36 2.40 3.31 17.95
C PRO A 36 2.48 1.91 18.54
N ASP A 37 1.73 1.66 19.61
CA ASP A 37 1.64 0.33 20.22
C ASP A 37 1.16 -0.72 19.21
N PRO A 38 1.69 -1.94 19.25
CA PRO A 38 1.37 -2.99 18.28
C PRO A 38 0.09 -3.76 18.70
N ASP A 39 -1.04 -3.07 18.80
CA ASP A 39 -2.31 -3.54 19.36
C ASP A 39 -3.37 -3.90 18.31
N VAL A 40 -3.20 -3.44 17.06
CA VAL A 40 -4.09 -3.77 15.94
C VAL A 40 -3.29 -4.11 14.69
N PRO A 41 -3.86 -4.89 13.73
CA PRO A 41 -3.18 -5.22 12.48
C PRO A 41 -2.86 -3.96 11.67
N GLU A 42 -1.77 -4.02 10.90
CA GLU A 42 -1.31 -2.93 10.05
C GLU A 42 -1.16 -3.38 8.59
N ILE A 43 -1.57 -2.49 7.68
CA ILE A 43 -1.35 -2.62 6.23
C ILE A 43 -0.51 -1.43 5.78
N ALA A 44 0.68 -1.70 5.25
CA ALA A 44 1.59 -0.67 4.79
C ALA A 44 1.42 -0.37 3.29
N PHE A 45 1.70 0.86 2.90
CA PHE A 45 1.68 1.32 1.51
C PHE A 45 3.08 1.76 1.11
N ALA A 46 3.66 1.05 0.16
CA ALA A 46 4.95 1.33 -0.43
C ALA A 46 4.79 1.72 -1.91
N GLY A 47 5.69 2.52 -2.43
CA GLY A 47 5.68 2.86 -3.84
C GLY A 47 6.65 3.99 -4.15
N ARG A 48 6.96 4.14 -5.43
CA ARG A 48 7.82 5.24 -5.91
C ARG A 48 7.16 6.59 -5.65
N SER A 49 7.99 7.62 -5.57
CA SER A 49 7.49 9.00 -5.57
C SER A 49 6.61 9.24 -6.78
N ASN A 50 5.48 9.93 -6.55
CA ASN A 50 4.47 10.24 -7.57
C ASN A 50 3.77 9.02 -8.22
N VAL A 51 3.87 7.84 -7.62
CA VAL A 51 3.12 6.63 -8.04
C VAL A 51 1.61 6.79 -7.86
N GLY A 52 1.16 7.73 -7.04
CA GLY A 52 -0.25 7.95 -6.70
C GLY A 52 -0.63 7.45 -5.30
N LYS A 53 0.36 7.20 -4.42
CA LYS A 53 0.14 6.63 -3.09
C LYS A 53 -0.84 7.45 -2.24
N SER A 54 -0.63 8.75 -2.08
CA SER A 54 -1.55 9.64 -1.32
C SER A 54 -2.93 9.74 -1.97
N SER A 55 -3.00 9.74 -3.30
CA SER A 55 -4.29 9.75 -4.02
C SER A 55 -5.05 8.44 -3.78
N LEU A 56 -4.35 7.30 -3.79
CA LEU A 56 -4.96 6.00 -3.54
C LEU A 56 -5.44 5.89 -2.08
N LEU A 57 -4.64 6.33 -1.10
CA LEU A 57 -5.04 6.38 0.31
C LEU A 57 -6.29 7.25 0.50
N ASN A 58 -6.35 8.41 -0.13
CA ASN A 58 -7.52 9.27 -0.09
C ASN A 58 -8.76 8.61 -0.74
N ALA A 59 -8.58 7.92 -1.87
CA ALA A 59 -9.66 7.19 -2.55
C ALA A 59 -10.17 6.01 -1.72
N LEU A 60 -9.25 5.25 -1.11
CA LEU A 60 -9.54 4.11 -0.26
C LEU A 60 -10.34 4.53 0.98
N THR A 61 -9.92 5.61 1.62
CA THR A 61 -10.56 6.14 2.84
C THR A 61 -11.79 7.01 2.58
N GLY A 62 -12.06 7.36 1.32
CA GLY A 62 -13.15 8.28 0.97
C GLY A 62 -12.92 9.73 1.46
N ARG A 63 -11.69 10.07 1.86
CA ARG A 63 -11.33 11.39 2.40
C ARG A 63 -10.53 12.19 1.37
N LYS A 64 -10.77 13.51 1.29
CA LYS A 64 -10.10 14.38 0.31
C LYS A 64 -8.63 14.69 0.66
N SER A 65 -8.22 14.55 1.92
CA SER A 65 -6.89 14.98 2.37
C SER A 65 -6.39 14.28 3.64
N ILE A 66 -6.66 12.98 3.80
CA ILE A 66 -6.13 12.26 4.98
C ILE A 66 -4.62 12.09 4.86
N ALA A 67 -4.15 11.72 3.68
CA ALA A 67 -2.74 11.74 3.32
C ALA A 67 -2.46 13.07 2.62
N ARG A 68 -1.86 14.03 3.32
CA ARG A 68 -1.31 15.23 2.68
C ARG A 68 -0.15 14.76 1.80
N ALA A 69 -0.30 14.92 0.48
CA ALA A 69 0.83 14.83 -0.41
C ALA A 69 1.90 15.81 0.11
N SER A 70 3.02 15.30 0.60
CA SER A 70 4.16 16.15 0.90
C SER A 70 4.66 16.70 -0.43
N VAL A 71 4.31 17.94 -0.71
CA VAL A 71 4.63 18.63 -1.96
C VAL A 71 6.13 18.93 -2.08
N THR A 72 6.91 18.65 -1.02
CA THR A 72 8.34 18.96 -1.00
C THR A 72 9.15 17.66 -1.00
N PRO A 73 9.78 17.28 -2.14
CA PRO A 73 10.72 16.16 -2.18
C PRO A 73 11.88 16.44 -1.20
N GLY A 74 12.18 15.48 -0.30
CA GLY A 74 13.34 15.57 0.59
C GLY A 74 13.05 16.06 2.01
N ARG A 75 11.82 16.40 2.39
CA ARG A 75 11.44 16.56 3.79
C ARG A 75 11.25 15.19 4.45
N THR A 76 11.56 15.14 5.74
CA THR A 76 11.60 14.02 6.66
C THR A 76 10.80 12.80 6.20
N GLN A 77 11.51 11.71 5.97
CA GLN A 77 10.93 10.46 5.51
C GLN A 77 10.41 9.71 6.72
N GLU A 78 9.15 9.92 7.06
CA GLU A 78 8.48 9.36 8.23
C GLU A 78 7.47 8.31 7.81
N LEU A 79 7.22 7.35 8.68
CA LEU A 79 6.09 6.44 8.57
C LEU A 79 4.85 7.15 9.12
N ASN A 80 3.80 7.30 8.32
CA ASN A 80 2.57 7.96 8.75
C ASN A 80 1.49 6.91 9.04
N PHE A 81 0.93 6.97 10.24
CA PHE A 81 -0.07 6.03 10.72
C PHE A 81 -1.46 6.65 10.71
N PHE A 82 -2.43 5.89 10.24
CA PHE A 82 -3.85 6.25 10.21
C PHE A 82 -4.67 5.15 10.87
N GLU A 83 -5.54 5.51 11.78
CA GLU A 83 -6.48 4.58 12.42
C GLU A 83 -7.75 4.46 11.61
N VAL A 84 -8.28 3.24 11.51
CA VAL A 84 -9.49 2.89 10.77
C VAL A 84 -10.45 2.16 11.70
N GLY A 85 -11.67 2.71 11.82
CA GLY A 85 -12.74 2.17 12.67
C GLY A 85 -12.85 2.87 14.02
N GLU A 86 -13.98 2.62 14.69
CA GLU A 86 -14.26 3.04 16.06
C GLU A 86 -15.00 1.89 16.78
N PRO A 87 -14.35 1.13 17.68
CA PRO A 87 -12.93 1.21 18.04
C PRO A 87 -12.01 0.91 16.85
N THR A 88 -10.73 1.30 16.96
CA THR A 88 -9.74 1.06 15.90
C THR A 88 -9.62 -0.43 15.60
N ARG A 89 -9.85 -0.82 14.35
CA ARG A 89 -9.79 -2.21 13.89
C ARG A 89 -8.52 -2.53 13.12
N LEU A 90 -7.95 -1.54 12.44
CA LEU A 90 -6.67 -1.66 11.72
C LEU A 90 -5.97 -0.31 11.62
N ARG A 91 -4.68 -0.31 11.29
CA ARG A 91 -3.94 0.89 10.88
C ARG A 91 -3.44 0.77 9.45
N LEU A 92 -3.57 1.88 8.72
CA LEU A 92 -2.89 2.06 7.45
C LEU A 92 -1.57 2.78 7.72
N VAL A 93 -0.48 2.30 7.10
CA VAL A 93 0.86 2.88 7.27
C VAL A 93 1.35 3.41 5.94
N ASP A 94 1.41 4.73 5.79
CA ASP A 94 1.98 5.37 4.60
C ASP A 94 3.50 5.42 4.74
N MET A 95 4.19 4.57 4.00
CA MET A 95 5.65 4.56 3.96
C MET A 95 6.17 5.67 3.04
N PRO A 96 7.32 6.27 3.35
CA PRO A 96 7.90 7.26 2.47
C PRO A 96 8.17 6.67 1.08
N GLY A 97 7.93 7.47 0.05
CA GLY A 97 8.19 7.04 -1.34
C GLY A 97 9.69 6.77 -1.58
N TYR A 98 10.00 5.81 -2.44
CA TYR A 98 11.36 5.49 -2.84
C TYR A 98 11.66 5.95 -4.29
N GLY A 99 12.90 5.73 -4.77
CA GLY A 99 13.28 6.04 -6.15
C GLY A 99 13.55 7.53 -6.41
N PHE A 100 13.90 8.30 -5.38
CA PHE A 100 14.33 9.68 -5.57
C PHE A 100 15.73 9.73 -6.20
N ALA A 101 15.83 9.99 -7.49
CA ALA A 101 17.08 10.10 -8.22
C ALA A 101 17.99 11.26 -7.73
N LYS A 102 17.44 12.21 -6.97
CA LYS A 102 18.14 13.41 -6.48
C LYS A 102 18.27 13.49 -4.96
N ALA A 103 17.92 12.43 -4.22
CA ALA A 103 18.11 12.46 -2.77
C ALA A 103 19.61 12.36 -2.42
N PRO A 104 20.11 13.11 -1.43
CA PRO A 104 21.45 12.90 -0.90
C PRO A 104 21.62 11.45 -0.43
N ILE A 105 22.76 10.83 -0.70
CA ILE A 105 23.04 9.42 -0.39
C ILE A 105 22.69 9.08 1.06
N LYS A 106 23.10 9.92 2.01
CA LYS A 106 22.81 9.75 3.45
C LYS A 106 21.31 9.71 3.76
N VAL A 107 20.50 10.48 3.04
CA VAL A 107 19.03 10.49 3.20
C VAL A 107 18.43 9.18 2.69
N ALA A 108 18.88 8.70 1.53
CA ALA A 108 18.44 7.43 0.95
C ALA A 108 18.82 6.23 1.84
N GLU A 109 20.01 6.24 2.43
CA GLU A 109 20.48 5.19 3.36
C GLU A 109 19.67 5.17 4.66
N ASN A 110 19.40 6.34 5.27
CA ASN A 110 18.57 6.44 6.46
C ASN A 110 17.15 5.93 6.20
N TRP A 111 16.59 6.26 5.05
CA TRP A 111 15.28 5.76 4.62
C TRP A 111 15.30 4.22 4.48
N ARG A 112 16.27 3.67 3.75
CA ARG A 112 16.40 2.22 3.57
C ARG A 112 16.50 1.48 4.90
N ARG A 113 17.27 2.05 5.85
CA ARG A 113 17.40 1.50 7.20
C ARG A 113 16.07 1.53 7.94
N LEU A 114 15.39 2.68 8.02
CA LEU A 114 14.10 2.81 8.70
C LEU A 114 13.07 1.82 8.16
N VAL A 115 12.93 1.75 6.83
CA VAL A 115 11.97 0.85 6.18
C VAL A 115 12.34 -0.61 6.43
N ARG A 116 13.60 -1.00 6.27
CA ARG A 116 14.07 -2.37 6.54
C ARG A 116 13.80 -2.79 7.99
N ASP A 117 14.14 -1.93 8.94
CA ASP A 117 13.97 -2.22 10.36
C ASP A 117 12.49 -2.28 10.74
N PHE A 118 11.64 -1.43 10.17
CA PHE A 118 10.19 -1.50 10.31
C PHE A 118 9.63 -2.82 9.76
N LEU A 119 9.98 -3.19 8.53
CA LEU A 119 9.50 -4.41 7.90
C LEU A 119 9.90 -5.66 8.70
N ARG A 120 11.15 -5.73 9.22
CA ARG A 120 11.64 -6.89 9.96
C ARG A 120 11.13 -6.97 11.40
N GLY A 121 10.87 -5.85 12.03
CA GLY A 121 10.55 -5.78 13.46
C GLY A 121 9.07 -5.54 13.79
N ARG A 122 8.24 -5.17 12.83
CA ARG A 122 6.85 -4.81 13.10
C ARG A 122 5.92 -6.02 13.09
N VAL A 123 5.71 -6.63 14.25
CA VAL A 123 4.96 -7.91 14.42
C VAL A 123 3.49 -7.84 13.99
N VAL A 124 2.86 -6.66 14.05
CA VAL A 124 1.46 -6.46 13.65
C VAL A 124 1.30 -6.09 12.18
N LEU A 125 2.41 -5.89 11.43
CA LEU A 125 2.37 -5.67 9.99
C LEU A 125 1.94 -6.96 9.28
N LYS A 126 0.73 -6.95 8.73
CA LYS A 126 0.14 -8.11 8.07
C LYS A 126 0.50 -8.20 6.60
N ARG A 127 0.53 -7.04 5.92
CA ARG A 127 0.86 -6.98 4.49
C ARG A 127 1.34 -5.61 4.07
N THR A 128 2.13 -5.58 3.00
CA THR A 128 2.47 -4.36 2.29
C THR A 128 1.76 -4.30 0.93
N LEU A 129 1.11 -3.19 0.61
CA LEU A 129 0.61 -2.90 -0.73
C LEU A 129 1.71 -2.17 -1.49
N LEU A 130 2.29 -2.84 -2.49
CA LEU A 130 3.34 -2.30 -3.34
C LEU A 130 2.71 -1.65 -4.57
N LEU A 131 2.77 -0.33 -4.63
CA LEU A 131 2.11 0.47 -5.67
C LEU A 131 3.00 0.69 -6.88
N ILE A 132 2.48 0.40 -8.06
CA ILE A 132 3.14 0.55 -9.35
C ILE A 132 2.25 1.36 -10.29
N ASP A 133 2.80 2.38 -10.93
CA ASP A 133 2.07 3.18 -11.92
C ASP A 133 1.85 2.36 -13.19
N ALA A 134 0.59 2.09 -13.53
CA ALA A 134 0.22 1.25 -14.68
C ALA A 134 0.78 1.76 -16.02
N ARG A 135 0.97 3.07 -16.17
CA ARG A 135 1.53 3.68 -17.38
C ARG A 135 2.98 3.28 -17.65
N HIS A 136 3.70 2.89 -16.62
CA HIS A 136 5.14 2.63 -16.69
C HIS A 136 5.51 1.20 -16.35
N GLY A 137 4.62 0.44 -15.70
CA GLY A 137 4.89 -0.90 -15.20
C GLY A 137 6.02 -0.93 -14.16
N MET A 138 6.48 -2.13 -13.84
CA MET A 138 7.59 -2.37 -12.92
C MET A 138 8.90 -1.74 -13.41
N LYS A 139 9.67 -1.23 -12.48
CA LYS A 139 11.03 -0.67 -12.70
C LYS A 139 12.03 -1.41 -11.79
N PRO A 140 13.34 -1.37 -12.09
CA PRO A 140 14.35 -2.03 -11.27
C PRO A 140 14.27 -1.69 -9.78
N VAL A 141 13.93 -0.44 -9.44
CA VAL A 141 13.80 0.00 -8.04
C VAL A 141 12.57 -0.61 -7.34
N ASP A 142 11.55 -1.03 -8.09
CA ASP A 142 10.40 -1.77 -7.54
C ASP A 142 10.83 -3.21 -7.21
N ASP A 143 11.64 -3.83 -8.05
CA ASP A 143 12.24 -5.15 -7.81
C ASP A 143 13.17 -5.15 -6.58
N GLU A 144 13.95 -4.07 -6.37
CA GLU A 144 14.74 -3.89 -5.14
C GLU A 144 13.82 -3.86 -3.89
N MET A 145 12.68 -3.20 -3.98
CA MET A 145 11.70 -3.18 -2.87
C MET A 145 11.07 -4.54 -2.65
N MET A 146 10.74 -5.28 -3.71
CA MET A 146 10.21 -6.65 -3.63
C MET A 146 11.21 -7.59 -2.95
N LYS A 147 12.49 -7.52 -3.32
CA LYS A 147 13.56 -8.27 -2.65
C LYS A 147 13.69 -7.94 -1.18
N MET A 148 13.56 -6.66 -0.81
CA MET A 148 13.58 -6.24 0.60
C MET A 148 12.40 -6.82 1.39
N LEU A 149 11.21 -6.92 0.78
CA LEU A 149 10.03 -7.54 1.37
C LEU A 149 10.19 -9.06 1.51
N ASP A 150 10.75 -9.72 0.48
CA ASP A 150 11.10 -11.16 0.54
C ASP A 150 12.09 -11.46 1.67
N GLU A 151 13.17 -10.67 1.78
CA GLU A 151 14.19 -10.80 2.84
C GLU A 151 13.62 -10.54 4.25
N ALA A 152 12.63 -9.67 4.37
CA ALA A 152 11.95 -9.38 5.62
C ALA A 152 10.84 -10.41 5.96
N ALA A 153 10.55 -11.34 5.05
CA ALA A 153 9.44 -12.30 5.13
C ALA A 153 8.07 -11.60 5.32
N VAL A 154 7.91 -10.41 4.76
CA VAL A 154 6.66 -9.64 4.81
C VAL A 154 5.88 -9.88 3.53
N GLY A 155 4.70 -10.50 3.66
CA GLY A 155 3.79 -10.69 2.55
C GLY A 155 3.39 -9.36 1.92
N TYR A 156 3.34 -9.28 0.58
CA TYR A 156 2.91 -8.07 -0.11
C TYR A 156 2.03 -8.36 -1.32
N ARG A 157 1.21 -7.38 -1.69
CA ARG A 157 0.35 -7.41 -2.87
C ARG A 157 0.73 -6.25 -3.78
N VAL A 158 0.92 -6.55 -5.07
CA VAL A 158 1.14 -5.50 -6.06
C VAL A 158 -0.19 -4.88 -6.46
N VAL A 159 -0.23 -3.55 -6.47
CA VAL A 159 -1.40 -2.76 -6.86
C VAL A 159 -0.99 -1.78 -7.96
N LEU A 160 -1.54 -1.96 -9.15
CA LEU A 160 -1.40 -1.00 -10.24
C LEU A 160 -2.27 0.22 -9.97
N THR A 161 -1.66 1.40 -10.01
CA THR A 161 -2.34 2.69 -9.87
C THR A 161 -2.51 3.36 -11.22
N LYS A 162 -3.40 4.34 -11.30
CA LYS A 162 -3.66 5.16 -12.51
C LYS A 162 -4.07 4.33 -13.72
N ALA A 163 -4.82 3.24 -13.47
CA ALA A 163 -5.31 2.35 -14.52
C ALA A 163 -6.21 3.08 -15.55
N ASP A 164 -6.81 4.20 -15.15
CA ASP A 164 -7.60 5.08 -16.02
C ASP A 164 -6.79 5.86 -17.07
N LYS A 165 -5.47 5.85 -16.97
CA LYS A 165 -4.59 6.62 -17.87
C LYS A 165 -4.05 5.80 -19.05
N ILE A 166 -4.43 4.54 -19.18
CA ILE A 166 -4.08 3.63 -20.27
C ILE A 166 -5.32 2.90 -20.78
N LYS A 167 -5.24 2.37 -21.99
CA LYS A 167 -6.36 1.62 -22.60
C LYS A 167 -6.54 0.25 -21.95
N ALA A 168 -7.73 -0.32 -22.07
CA ALA A 168 -8.06 -1.62 -21.46
C ALA A 168 -7.12 -2.75 -21.92
N GLU A 169 -6.78 -2.77 -23.21
CA GLU A 169 -5.87 -3.78 -23.79
C GLU A 169 -4.46 -3.64 -23.17
N GLU A 170 -3.95 -2.41 -23.10
CA GLU A 170 -2.64 -2.12 -22.48
C GLU A 170 -2.64 -2.46 -20.99
N LEU A 171 -3.74 -2.18 -20.29
CA LEU A 171 -3.89 -2.54 -18.87
C LEU A 171 -3.83 -4.07 -18.68
N ALA A 172 -4.49 -4.84 -19.55
CA ALA A 172 -4.46 -6.30 -19.51
C ALA A 172 -3.04 -6.84 -19.70
N GLU A 173 -2.27 -6.27 -20.63
CA GLU A 173 -0.86 -6.66 -20.86
C GLU A 173 0.02 -6.31 -19.66
N VAL A 174 -0.13 -5.10 -19.09
CA VAL A 174 0.62 -4.67 -17.91
C VAL A 174 0.30 -5.53 -16.70
N LEU A 175 -0.99 -5.87 -16.49
CA LEU A 175 -1.42 -6.79 -15.44
C LEU A 175 -0.76 -8.17 -15.59
N ALA A 176 -0.85 -8.77 -16.77
CA ALA A 176 -0.30 -10.09 -17.03
C ALA A 176 1.22 -10.13 -16.81
N ARG A 177 1.94 -9.13 -17.32
CA ARG A 177 3.39 -8.98 -17.12
C ARG A 177 3.75 -8.78 -15.66
N THR A 178 3.08 -7.87 -14.97
CA THR A 178 3.33 -7.59 -13.54
C THR A 178 3.05 -8.82 -12.68
N GLN A 179 2.00 -9.58 -13.01
CA GLN A 179 1.67 -10.82 -12.31
C GLN A 179 2.72 -11.92 -12.54
N ALA A 180 3.24 -12.03 -13.77
CA ALA A 180 4.32 -12.96 -14.08
C ALA A 180 5.62 -12.60 -13.33
N ASP A 181 5.93 -11.31 -13.20
CA ASP A 181 7.09 -10.84 -12.44
C ASP A 181 6.89 -11.05 -10.94
N ALA A 182 5.72 -10.75 -10.39
CA ALA A 182 5.41 -10.97 -8.98
C ALA A 182 5.56 -12.45 -8.56
N ARG A 183 5.19 -13.39 -9.42
CA ARG A 183 5.34 -14.86 -9.17
C ARG A 183 6.79 -15.31 -8.98
N LYS A 184 7.78 -14.51 -9.33
CA LYS A 184 9.21 -14.80 -9.10
C LYS A 184 9.64 -14.51 -7.67
N HIS A 185 8.79 -13.86 -6.88
CA HIS A 185 9.02 -13.42 -5.51
C HIS A 185 8.18 -14.23 -4.51
N ILE A 186 8.84 -14.78 -3.49
CA ILE A 186 8.22 -15.74 -2.57
C ILE A 186 7.18 -15.11 -1.63
N ALA A 187 7.32 -13.83 -1.29
CA ALA A 187 6.41 -13.12 -0.40
C ALA A 187 5.29 -12.40 -1.17
N ALA A 188 5.32 -12.41 -2.51
CA ALA A 188 4.33 -11.75 -3.33
C ALA A 188 3.00 -12.50 -3.35
N HIS A 189 1.89 -11.79 -3.14
CA HIS A 189 0.56 -12.35 -3.37
C HIS A 189 0.36 -12.60 -4.89
N PRO A 190 -0.20 -13.76 -5.28
CA PRO A 190 -0.32 -14.13 -6.69
C PRO A 190 -1.24 -13.21 -7.51
N GLN A 191 -2.19 -12.53 -6.85
CA GLN A 191 -3.12 -11.62 -7.50
C GLN A 191 -2.60 -10.18 -7.46
N VAL A 192 -2.52 -9.55 -8.63
CA VAL A 192 -2.28 -8.13 -8.82
C VAL A 192 -3.61 -7.41 -8.97
N LEU A 193 -3.81 -6.30 -8.29
CA LEU A 193 -5.02 -5.46 -8.40
C LEU A 193 -4.72 -4.24 -9.28
N ALA A 194 -5.70 -3.83 -10.09
CA ALA A 194 -5.65 -2.58 -10.86
C ALA A 194 -6.60 -1.55 -10.25
N THR A 195 -6.12 -0.32 -10.06
CA THR A 195 -6.88 0.72 -9.39
C THR A 195 -6.77 2.08 -10.07
N SER A 196 -7.82 2.89 -9.91
CA SER A 196 -7.80 4.32 -10.20
C SER A 196 -8.40 5.09 -9.02
N ALA A 197 -7.62 6.00 -8.47
CA ALA A 197 -8.11 6.93 -7.45
C ALA A 197 -9.12 7.93 -8.03
N GLU A 198 -9.06 8.21 -9.32
CA GLU A 198 -9.90 9.18 -10.02
C GLU A 198 -11.27 8.59 -10.36
N THR A 199 -11.29 7.46 -11.07
CA THR A 199 -12.54 6.80 -11.50
C THR A 199 -13.12 5.84 -10.48
N LYS A 200 -12.40 5.57 -9.38
CA LYS A 200 -12.74 4.58 -8.34
C LYS A 200 -12.68 3.13 -8.80
N LEU A 201 -12.16 2.85 -9.99
CA LEU A 201 -11.91 1.49 -10.46
C LEU A 201 -11.07 0.72 -9.44
N GLY A 202 -11.47 -0.49 -9.08
CA GLY A 202 -10.74 -1.40 -8.19
C GLY A 202 -10.66 -0.97 -6.72
N ILE A 203 -11.32 0.13 -6.31
CA ILE A 203 -11.26 0.61 -4.90
C ILE A 203 -12.07 -0.28 -3.96
N ALA A 204 -13.22 -0.79 -4.39
CA ALA A 204 -14.02 -1.70 -3.57
C ALA A 204 -13.28 -3.03 -3.34
N GLU A 205 -12.69 -3.58 -4.39
CA GLU A 205 -11.88 -4.80 -4.37
C GLU A 205 -10.62 -4.62 -3.50
N LEU A 206 -9.98 -3.45 -3.59
CA LEU A 206 -8.83 -3.14 -2.75
C LEU A 206 -9.20 -3.04 -1.27
N ARG A 207 -10.35 -2.45 -0.94
CA ARG A 207 -10.87 -2.40 0.45
C ARG A 207 -11.10 -3.81 1.01
N ALA A 208 -11.76 -4.68 0.24
CA ALA A 208 -11.98 -6.07 0.63
C ALA A 208 -10.65 -6.82 0.81
N ALA A 209 -9.70 -6.62 -0.12
CA ALA A 209 -8.37 -7.21 -0.02
C ALA A 209 -7.61 -6.73 1.24
N VAL A 210 -7.74 -5.46 1.62
CA VAL A 210 -7.14 -4.90 2.85
C VAL A 210 -7.70 -5.59 4.10
N LEU A 211 -9.02 -5.82 4.19
CA LEU A 211 -9.62 -6.53 5.32
C LEU A 211 -9.14 -7.99 5.36
N ALA A 212 -9.21 -8.69 4.24
CA ALA A 212 -8.74 -10.07 4.13
C ALA A 212 -7.26 -10.20 4.53
N ASP A 213 -6.42 -9.31 4.01
CA ASP A 213 -4.98 -9.28 4.29
C ASP A 213 -4.69 -8.92 5.77
N ALA A 214 -5.54 -8.11 6.42
CA ALA A 214 -5.45 -7.77 7.83
C ALA A 214 -5.94 -8.91 8.76
N GLY A 215 -6.75 -9.82 8.25
CA GLY A 215 -7.36 -10.93 9.01
C GLY A 215 -8.50 -10.47 9.93
N ILE A 216 -9.26 -9.50 9.51
CA ILE A 216 -10.39 -8.93 10.26
C ILE A 216 -11.66 -8.94 9.43
#